data_e08efbbec789f6e07978de1672d10e81
#
_entry.id   e08efbbec789f6e07978de1672d10e81
#
_cell.length_a   1.000
_cell.length_b   1.000
_cell.length_c   1.000
_cell.angle_alpha   90.00
_cell.angle_beta   90.00
_cell.angle_gamma   90.00
#
_symmetry.space_group_name_H-M   'P 1'
#
loop_
_entity.id
_entity.type
_entity.pdbx_description
1 polymer ?
#
loop_
_entity_poly.entity_id
_entity_poly.type
_entity_poly.pdbx_seq_one_letter_code
_entity_poly.pdbx_strand_id
1 'polypeptide(L)'
;MELRQIEKTGTNEVKLTIAVTAEEFGRAVDAAIREKGKNLTVHGFRKGKAPKAIIEKTYGREFFYQDAVNETYGVAYDMAVAEAKIVPVDRAEIALVDCSEEGYTLTATVTVKPEVSVKKYKGIKAEKIVTEVADSQVEGELSVMLERNARIIEVEDRPAQNGDQAEIDYEGFKDGVPFEGGKGEHFPLELGSGQFIPGFEEQVCGHNAGEEFDVNVSFPEDYPAEELKGAPVVFKCKLHSIKAKEMPVADDDFAKDVSEFDTIDELKADIKAKLQEKADAQSEAELEEKLVDGILANMEAEIPECMYEARMEDIAADFENRLARQAGLTLDEYIKYTGADKETFFAGFRPQAERQVKIRLALEEIAKLEKIEMTEEEMNEEFKTLAERYEMKEDQVRKIVPAEELALDLCVEKAIKLVRDAAKVTEITAEEAAAKEAAPKKKRTTKKKTEEAPAEEAPAAEGEEAPAPKKRATRKKKTEEIDPSVD
;
A
#
# COMPACT_ATOMS: atom_id res chain seq x y z
N MET A 1 20.58 11.85 -37.35
CA MET A 1 19.37 11.14 -36.89
C MET A 1 18.16 12.00 -37.22
N GLU A 2 17.05 11.42 -37.64
CA GLU A 2 15.87 12.15 -38.13
C GLU A 2 14.60 11.36 -37.79
N LEU A 3 13.61 12.05 -37.25
CA LEU A 3 12.25 11.49 -37.04
C LEU A 3 11.48 11.63 -38.36
N ARG A 4 11.23 10.52 -39.04
CA ARG A 4 10.55 10.53 -40.35
C ARG A 4 9.03 10.58 -40.26
N GLN A 5 8.47 9.85 -39.28
CA GLN A 5 7.00 9.71 -39.22
C GLN A 5 6.55 9.44 -37.77
N ILE A 6 5.39 10.00 -37.46
CA ILE A 6 4.68 9.76 -36.20
C ILE A 6 3.29 9.25 -36.58
N GLU A 7 2.95 8.03 -36.17
CA GLU A 7 1.64 7.42 -36.39
C GLU A 7 0.97 7.11 -35.06
N LYS A 8 -0.26 7.52 -34.85
CA LYS A 8 -1.08 7.05 -33.73
C LYS A 8 -1.67 5.68 -34.09
N THR A 9 -1.23 4.62 -33.42
CA THR A 9 -1.69 3.24 -33.65
C THR A 9 -2.84 2.86 -32.73
N GLY A 10 -2.95 3.53 -31.58
CA GLY A 10 -4.02 3.34 -30.59
C GLY A 10 -4.34 4.63 -29.84
N THR A 11 -5.20 4.54 -28.81
CA THR A 11 -5.59 5.69 -28.00
C THR A 11 -4.38 6.31 -27.28
N ASN A 12 -3.50 5.44 -26.75
CA ASN A 12 -2.31 5.83 -25.99
C ASN A 12 -1.04 5.19 -26.57
N GLU A 13 -1.04 4.86 -27.86
CA GLU A 13 0.05 4.19 -28.54
C GLU A 13 0.47 4.98 -29.77
N VAL A 14 1.78 5.26 -29.84
CA VAL A 14 2.38 6.03 -30.94
C VAL A 14 3.54 5.23 -31.52
N LYS A 15 3.55 5.09 -32.85
CA LYS A 15 4.65 4.48 -33.60
C LYS A 15 5.52 5.57 -34.18
N LEU A 16 6.77 5.58 -33.80
CA LEU A 16 7.80 6.48 -34.33
C LEU A 16 8.62 5.74 -35.37
N THR A 17 8.84 6.35 -36.54
CA THR A 17 9.78 5.86 -37.56
C THR A 17 10.99 6.76 -37.56
N ILE A 18 12.14 6.21 -37.19
CA ILE A 18 13.38 6.93 -36.96
C ILE A 18 14.43 6.45 -37.96
N ALA A 19 15.08 7.40 -38.63
CA ALA A 19 16.18 7.09 -39.53
C ALA A 19 17.50 7.63 -39.00
N VAL A 20 18.52 6.80 -39.06
CA VAL A 20 19.91 7.17 -38.75
C VAL A 20 20.68 7.27 -40.06
N THR A 21 21.34 8.40 -40.24
CA THR A 21 22.05 8.73 -41.50
C THR A 21 23.30 7.86 -41.70
N ALA A 22 23.73 7.73 -42.98
CA ALA A 22 24.93 7.00 -43.35
C ALA A 22 26.18 7.47 -42.59
N GLU A 23 26.27 8.77 -42.34
CA GLU A 23 27.46 9.36 -41.65
C GLU A 23 27.49 8.93 -40.18
N GLU A 24 26.37 9.03 -39.47
CA GLU A 24 26.26 8.67 -38.04
C GLU A 24 26.41 7.15 -37.86
N PHE A 25 25.73 6.38 -38.69
CA PHE A 25 25.81 4.91 -38.67
C PHE A 25 27.23 4.46 -39.02
N GLY A 26 27.88 5.06 -40.05
CA GLY A 26 29.25 4.75 -40.39
C GLY A 26 30.25 5.00 -39.24
N ARG A 27 30.05 6.07 -38.44
CA ARG A 27 30.88 6.35 -37.25
C ARG A 27 30.66 5.28 -36.17
N ALA A 28 29.42 4.83 -35.97
CA ALA A 28 29.10 3.76 -34.99
C ALA A 28 29.69 2.41 -35.45
N VAL A 29 29.57 2.05 -36.73
CA VAL A 29 30.21 0.86 -37.29
C VAL A 29 31.71 0.89 -37.09
N ASP A 30 32.32 2.04 -37.31
CA ASP A 30 33.77 2.23 -37.09
C ASP A 30 34.18 2.10 -35.62
N ALA A 31 33.33 2.53 -34.69
CA ALA A 31 33.51 2.33 -33.26
C ALA A 31 33.37 0.84 -32.88
N ALA A 32 32.31 0.17 -33.36
CA ALA A 32 32.09 -1.26 -33.16
C ALA A 32 33.22 -2.12 -33.69
N ILE A 33 33.77 -1.80 -34.88
CA ILE A 33 34.96 -2.48 -35.44
C ILE A 33 36.16 -2.32 -34.51
N ARG A 34 36.38 -1.13 -33.95
CA ARG A 34 37.51 -0.85 -33.03
C ARG A 34 37.36 -1.61 -31.72
N GLU A 35 36.15 -1.73 -31.22
CA GLU A 35 35.88 -2.38 -29.93
C GLU A 35 35.90 -3.90 -30.07
N LYS A 36 35.07 -4.47 -30.93
CA LYS A 36 35.02 -5.90 -31.19
C LYS A 36 36.28 -6.45 -31.79
N GLY A 37 36.99 -5.63 -32.62
CA GLY A 37 38.25 -5.99 -33.24
C GLY A 37 39.35 -6.35 -32.23
N LYS A 38 39.29 -5.84 -31.00
CA LYS A 38 40.21 -6.21 -29.90
C LYS A 38 40.08 -7.69 -29.51
N ASN A 39 38.94 -8.30 -29.75
CA ASN A 39 38.63 -9.67 -29.36
C ASN A 39 38.62 -10.65 -30.52
N LEU A 40 38.69 -10.16 -31.76
CA LEU A 40 38.68 -10.99 -32.98
C LEU A 40 40.06 -11.56 -33.27
N THR A 41 40.06 -12.78 -33.81
CA THR A 41 41.27 -13.46 -34.28
C THR A 41 41.31 -13.47 -35.81
N VAL A 42 42.27 -12.77 -36.40
CA VAL A 42 42.47 -12.72 -37.86
C VAL A 42 43.71 -13.47 -38.22
N HIS A 43 43.62 -14.29 -39.26
CA HIS A 43 44.76 -15.10 -39.70
C HIS A 43 45.96 -14.21 -40.08
N GLY A 44 47.13 -14.53 -39.55
CA GLY A 44 48.35 -13.73 -39.73
C GLY A 44 48.56 -12.59 -38.73
N PHE A 45 47.63 -12.36 -37.81
CA PHE A 45 47.75 -11.31 -36.77
C PHE A 45 47.53 -11.89 -35.38
N ARG A 46 48.25 -11.28 -34.40
CA ARG A 46 47.94 -11.57 -32.99
C ARG A 46 46.55 -11.05 -32.67
N LYS A 47 45.77 -11.75 -31.84
CA LYS A 47 44.44 -11.40 -31.37
C LYS A 47 44.36 -9.91 -30.98
N GLY A 48 43.41 -9.19 -31.59
CA GLY A 48 43.17 -7.78 -31.35
C GLY A 48 44.22 -6.79 -31.92
N LYS A 49 45.13 -7.25 -32.79
CA LYS A 49 46.18 -6.40 -33.43
C LYS A 49 46.05 -6.29 -34.94
N ALA A 50 45.01 -6.84 -35.53
CA ALA A 50 44.75 -6.67 -36.95
C ALA A 50 44.29 -5.22 -37.25
N PRO A 51 44.81 -4.60 -38.34
CA PRO A 51 44.33 -3.29 -38.80
C PRO A 51 42.87 -3.35 -39.22
N LYS A 52 42.10 -2.24 -39.04
CA LYS A 52 40.70 -2.09 -39.39
C LYS A 52 40.36 -2.63 -40.79
N ALA A 53 41.14 -2.21 -41.82
CA ALA A 53 40.94 -2.62 -43.21
C ALA A 53 41.02 -4.16 -43.39
N ILE A 54 41.85 -4.85 -42.61
CA ILE A 54 41.98 -6.32 -42.68
C ILE A 54 40.81 -6.98 -41.97
N ILE A 55 40.32 -6.42 -40.86
CA ILE A 55 39.13 -6.90 -40.13
C ILE A 55 37.91 -6.78 -41.04
N GLU A 56 37.70 -5.63 -41.66
CA GLU A 56 36.58 -5.37 -42.61
C GLU A 56 36.63 -6.33 -43.81
N LYS A 57 37.84 -6.58 -44.36
CA LYS A 57 38.00 -7.49 -45.49
C LYS A 57 37.72 -8.96 -45.12
N THR A 58 37.98 -9.33 -43.85
CA THR A 58 37.86 -10.71 -43.38
C THR A 58 36.44 -11.07 -42.94
N TYR A 59 35.77 -10.14 -42.22
CA TYR A 59 34.45 -10.37 -41.60
C TYR A 59 33.32 -9.64 -42.34
N GLY A 60 33.62 -8.66 -43.16
CA GLY A 60 32.65 -7.73 -43.75
C GLY A 60 32.23 -6.62 -42.78
N ARG A 61 31.78 -5.49 -43.33
CA ARG A 61 31.22 -4.39 -42.50
C ARG A 61 29.90 -4.77 -41.86
N GLU A 62 29.09 -5.55 -42.54
CA GLU A 62 27.76 -6.01 -42.10
C GLU A 62 27.82 -6.79 -40.79
N PHE A 63 28.90 -7.49 -40.50
CA PHE A 63 29.13 -8.20 -39.25
C PHE A 63 29.05 -7.31 -38.01
N PHE A 64 29.32 -6.02 -38.17
CA PHE A 64 29.34 -5.04 -37.08
C PHE A 64 28.07 -4.17 -37.01
N TYR A 65 27.12 -4.36 -37.94
CA TYR A 65 25.92 -3.52 -38.00
C TYR A 65 25.05 -3.66 -36.75
N GLN A 66 24.86 -4.88 -36.26
CA GLN A 66 24.06 -5.11 -35.06
C GLN A 66 24.66 -4.39 -33.82
N ASP A 67 25.99 -4.39 -33.70
CA ASP A 67 26.64 -3.71 -32.57
C ASP A 67 26.53 -2.21 -32.71
N ALA A 68 26.69 -1.67 -33.91
CA ALA A 68 26.54 -0.25 -34.21
C ALA A 68 25.07 0.23 -33.96
N VAL A 69 24.08 -0.58 -34.34
CA VAL A 69 22.68 -0.31 -34.04
C VAL A 69 22.47 -0.28 -32.53
N ASN A 70 22.96 -1.30 -31.81
CA ASN A 70 22.84 -1.39 -30.34
C ASN A 70 23.49 -0.22 -29.59
N GLU A 71 24.55 0.39 -30.18
CA GLU A 71 25.22 1.57 -29.59
C GLU A 71 24.44 2.87 -29.83
N THR A 72 23.69 2.96 -30.93
CA THR A 72 23.11 4.22 -31.40
C THR A 72 21.58 4.33 -31.29
N TYR A 73 20.87 3.19 -31.14
CA TYR A 73 19.39 3.22 -31.14
C TYR A 73 18.83 4.01 -29.97
N GLY A 74 19.46 3.95 -28.80
CA GLY A 74 19.00 4.70 -27.61
C GLY A 74 19.02 6.20 -27.84
N VAL A 75 20.14 6.72 -28.36
CA VAL A 75 20.28 8.16 -28.69
C VAL A 75 19.29 8.57 -29.76
N ALA A 76 19.07 7.71 -30.77
CA ALA A 76 18.10 7.97 -31.83
C ALA A 76 16.66 8.01 -31.32
N TYR A 77 16.33 7.13 -30.39
CA TYR A 77 15.05 7.08 -29.71
C TYR A 77 14.81 8.34 -28.85
N ASP A 78 15.76 8.71 -27.99
CA ASP A 78 15.65 9.87 -27.11
C ASP A 78 15.46 11.18 -27.92
N MET A 79 16.19 11.33 -29.01
CA MET A 79 16.00 12.45 -29.91
C MET A 79 14.60 12.47 -30.52
N ALA A 80 14.09 11.32 -30.95
CA ALA A 80 12.78 11.22 -31.57
C ALA A 80 11.64 11.49 -30.59
N VAL A 81 11.76 11.03 -29.35
CA VAL A 81 10.82 11.32 -28.23
C VAL A 81 10.79 12.82 -27.96
N ALA A 82 11.96 13.45 -27.87
CA ALA A 82 12.06 14.90 -27.63
C ALA A 82 11.46 15.72 -28.78
N GLU A 83 11.72 15.34 -30.05
CA GLU A 83 11.17 16.00 -31.23
C GLU A 83 9.66 15.81 -31.34
N ALA A 84 9.15 14.60 -31.04
CA ALA A 84 7.73 14.28 -31.02
C ALA A 84 6.98 14.91 -29.83
N LYS A 85 7.68 15.42 -28.83
CA LYS A 85 7.13 15.98 -27.58
C LYS A 85 6.16 15.03 -26.89
N ILE A 86 6.46 13.75 -26.87
CA ILE A 86 5.68 12.71 -26.19
C ILE A 86 6.34 12.34 -24.86
N VAL A 87 5.55 11.86 -23.92
CA VAL A 87 6.02 11.35 -22.63
C VAL A 87 5.78 9.83 -22.60
N PRO A 88 6.82 9.02 -22.81
CA PRO A 88 6.72 7.56 -22.69
C PRO A 88 6.36 7.16 -21.27
N VAL A 89 5.50 6.16 -21.11
CA VAL A 89 5.12 5.60 -19.81
C VAL A 89 5.48 4.12 -19.68
N ASP A 90 6.00 3.55 -20.78
CA ASP A 90 6.45 2.17 -20.83
C ASP A 90 7.69 2.04 -21.72
N ARG A 91 8.33 0.87 -21.68
CA ARG A 91 9.45 0.54 -22.54
C ARG A 91 8.99 0.44 -23.99
N ALA A 92 9.68 1.16 -24.88
CA ALA A 92 9.36 1.12 -26.29
C ALA A 92 9.67 -0.24 -26.91
N GLU A 93 8.76 -0.77 -27.72
CA GLU A 93 9.04 -1.90 -28.61
C GLU A 93 9.77 -1.40 -29.85
N ILE A 94 11.07 -1.76 -29.97
CA ILE A 94 11.92 -1.30 -31.06
C ILE A 94 12.10 -2.45 -32.08
N ALA A 95 11.75 -2.16 -33.31
CA ALA A 95 11.96 -3.07 -34.45
C ALA A 95 12.86 -2.41 -35.53
N LEU A 96 13.88 -3.12 -35.94
CA LEU A 96 14.72 -2.71 -37.07
C LEU A 96 14.00 -3.03 -38.37
N VAL A 97 13.76 -2.01 -39.20
CA VAL A 97 13.05 -2.13 -40.49
C VAL A 97 14.00 -2.41 -41.62
N ASP A 98 15.06 -1.60 -41.71
CA ASP A 98 16.09 -1.70 -42.74
C ASP A 98 17.45 -1.30 -42.17
N CYS A 99 18.52 -1.96 -42.65
CA CYS A 99 19.89 -1.65 -42.27
C CYS A 99 20.82 -1.88 -43.47
N SER A 100 21.44 -0.81 -43.94
CA SER A 100 22.33 -0.82 -45.10
C SER A 100 23.55 0.07 -44.87
N GLU A 101 24.48 0.17 -45.86
CA GLU A 101 25.59 1.12 -45.80
C GLU A 101 25.13 2.59 -45.77
N GLU A 102 23.92 2.87 -46.26
CA GLU A 102 23.30 4.19 -46.27
C GLU A 102 22.66 4.61 -44.92
N GLY A 103 22.75 3.74 -43.92
CA GLY A 103 22.17 3.94 -42.60
C GLY A 103 21.17 2.86 -42.23
N TYR A 104 20.38 3.11 -41.18
CA TYR A 104 19.32 2.20 -40.79
C TYR A 104 18.04 2.94 -40.41
N THR A 105 16.91 2.25 -40.52
CA THR A 105 15.61 2.74 -40.09
C THR A 105 15.05 1.80 -39.02
N LEU A 106 14.60 2.34 -37.92
CA LEU A 106 13.91 1.63 -36.87
C LEU A 106 12.49 2.18 -36.66
N THR A 107 11.63 1.33 -36.19
CA THR A 107 10.32 1.73 -35.67
C THR A 107 10.29 1.47 -34.18
N ALA A 108 9.81 2.46 -33.42
CA ALA A 108 9.58 2.34 -32.01
C ALA A 108 8.08 2.50 -31.74
N THR A 109 7.45 1.47 -31.19
CA THR A 109 6.07 1.55 -30.70
C THR A 109 6.13 1.91 -29.22
N VAL A 110 5.51 3.04 -28.86
CA VAL A 110 5.65 3.69 -27.56
C VAL A 110 4.28 3.89 -26.95
N THR A 111 4.08 3.42 -25.73
CA THR A 111 2.92 3.78 -24.93
C THR A 111 3.16 5.16 -24.31
N VAL A 112 2.26 6.08 -24.57
CA VAL A 112 2.37 7.48 -24.12
C VAL A 112 1.39 7.78 -23.00
N LYS A 113 1.72 8.82 -22.23
CA LYS A 113 0.86 9.31 -21.16
C LYS A 113 -0.52 9.66 -21.71
N PRO A 114 -1.62 9.21 -21.08
CA PRO A 114 -2.98 9.40 -21.58
C PRO A 114 -3.39 10.86 -21.52
N GLU A 115 -4.26 11.25 -22.47
CA GLU A 115 -4.94 12.54 -22.40
C GLU A 115 -6.07 12.45 -21.36
N VAL A 116 -6.04 13.34 -20.37
CA VAL A 116 -7.00 13.38 -19.27
C VAL A 116 -7.90 14.60 -19.43
N SER A 117 -9.17 14.44 -19.15
CA SER A 117 -10.14 15.55 -19.13
C SER A 117 -10.82 15.60 -17.76
N VAL A 118 -10.68 16.72 -17.05
CA VAL A 118 -11.34 16.98 -15.78
C VAL A 118 -12.33 18.12 -15.95
N LYS A 119 -13.63 17.81 -15.98
CA LYS A 119 -14.68 18.79 -16.35
C LYS A 119 -15.09 19.74 -15.23
N LYS A 120 -15.07 19.28 -13.97
CA LYS A 120 -15.55 20.05 -12.81
C LYS A 120 -14.68 19.76 -11.57
N TYR A 121 -13.68 20.56 -11.37
CA TYR A 121 -12.80 20.49 -10.20
C TYR A 121 -12.97 21.68 -9.23
N LYS A 122 -13.60 22.80 -9.68
CA LYS A 122 -13.93 23.95 -8.80
C LYS A 122 -15.34 23.84 -8.24
N GLY A 123 -15.52 24.22 -6.99
CA GLY A 123 -16.82 24.24 -6.33
C GLY A 123 -17.38 22.86 -5.99
N ILE A 124 -16.52 21.87 -5.81
CA ILE A 124 -16.88 20.55 -5.30
C ILE A 124 -17.46 20.75 -3.88
N LYS A 125 -18.54 20.04 -3.60
CA LYS A 125 -19.17 20.08 -2.27
C LYS A 125 -18.56 18.97 -1.44
N ALA A 126 -17.95 19.35 -0.33
CA ALA A 126 -17.40 18.41 0.64
C ALA A 126 -17.83 18.77 2.06
N GLU A 127 -17.95 17.78 2.92
CA GLU A 127 -18.29 17.97 4.33
C GLU A 127 -17.04 17.75 5.17
N LYS A 128 -16.64 18.78 5.93
CA LYS A 128 -15.55 18.70 6.90
C LYS A 128 -16.14 18.29 8.24
N ILE A 129 -15.65 17.20 8.81
CA ILE A 129 -16.08 16.72 10.12
C ILE A 129 -15.24 17.46 11.16
N VAL A 130 -15.87 18.32 11.94
CA VAL A 130 -15.22 19.00 13.06
C VAL A 130 -15.46 18.19 14.31
N THR A 131 -14.39 17.71 14.93
CA THR A 131 -14.42 16.94 16.18
C THR A 131 -13.80 17.79 17.28
N GLU A 132 -14.60 18.17 18.26
CA GLU A 132 -14.09 18.78 19.49
C GLU A 132 -13.68 17.67 20.47
N VAL A 133 -12.48 17.77 21.01
CA VAL A 133 -11.97 16.81 22.00
C VAL A 133 -12.68 17.00 23.32
N ALA A 134 -13.43 15.98 23.74
CA ALA A 134 -14.12 15.97 25.03
C ALA A 134 -13.12 15.75 26.18
N ASP A 135 -13.41 16.31 27.34
CA ASP A 135 -12.56 16.14 28.52
C ASP A 135 -12.42 14.67 28.95
N SER A 136 -13.42 13.84 28.67
CA SER A 136 -13.32 12.37 28.88
C SER A 136 -12.22 11.69 28.06
N GLN A 137 -11.90 12.21 26.88
CA GLN A 137 -10.80 11.67 26.04
C GLN A 137 -9.45 12.08 26.63
N VAL A 138 -9.36 13.27 27.18
CA VAL A 138 -8.15 13.76 27.91
C VAL A 138 -7.94 12.93 29.17
N GLU A 139 -9.01 12.64 29.93
CA GLU A 139 -8.95 11.76 31.10
C GLU A 139 -8.56 10.33 30.73
N GLY A 140 -9.05 9.82 29.61
CA GLY A 140 -8.67 8.50 29.06
C GLY A 140 -7.19 8.42 28.75
N GLU A 141 -6.63 9.40 28.04
CA GLU A 141 -5.19 9.44 27.73
C GLU A 141 -4.32 9.60 28.99
N LEU A 142 -4.77 10.45 29.93
CA LEU A 142 -4.13 10.58 31.23
C LEU A 142 -4.14 9.26 31.99
N SER A 143 -5.24 8.50 31.98
CA SER A 143 -5.31 7.18 32.61
C SER A 143 -4.30 6.21 32.00
N VAL A 144 -4.15 6.20 30.66
CA VAL A 144 -3.12 5.40 29.99
C VAL A 144 -1.71 5.80 30.41
N MET A 145 -1.47 7.11 30.59
CA MET A 145 -0.17 7.58 31.09
C MET A 145 0.07 7.15 32.54
N LEU A 146 -0.93 7.18 33.40
CA LEU A 146 -0.86 6.70 34.79
C LEU A 146 -0.58 5.19 34.83
N GLU A 147 -1.27 4.40 34.00
CA GLU A 147 -1.04 2.95 33.91
C GLU A 147 0.37 2.60 33.45
N ARG A 148 0.92 3.34 32.48
CA ARG A 148 2.31 3.13 31.99
C ARG A 148 3.36 3.45 33.05
N ASN A 149 3.06 4.34 33.96
CA ASN A 149 3.93 4.76 35.07
C ASN A 149 3.55 4.10 36.41
N ALA A 150 2.63 3.13 36.39
CA ALA A 150 2.26 2.39 37.58
C ALA A 150 3.45 1.62 38.15
N ARG A 151 3.64 1.65 39.47
CA ARG A 151 4.65 0.87 40.19
C ARG A 151 4.10 -0.50 40.51
N ILE A 152 4.89 -1.50 40.29
CA ILE A 152 4.57 -2.88 40.72
C ILE A 152 5.08 -3.06 42.13
N ILE A 153 4.17 -3.22 43.07
CA ILE A 153 4.47 -3.48 44.47
C ILE A 153 4.02 -4.90 44.86
N GLU A 154 4.83 -5.59 45.65
CA GLU A 154 4.48 -6.90 46.18
C GLU A 154 3.52 -6.71 47.35
N VAL A 155 2.41 -7.46 47.37
CA VAL A 155 1.35 -7.36 48.37
C VAL A 155 1.25 -8.66 49.13
N GLU A 156 1.54 -8.63 50.44
CA GLU A 156 1.46 -9.77 51.34
C GLU A 156 0.25 -9.71 52.28
N ASP A 157 -0.31 -8.52 52.50
CA ASP A 157 -1.28 -8.23 53.54
C ASP A 157 -2.77 -8.41 53.15
N ARG A 158 -3.04 -8.67 51.85
CA ARG A 158 -4.40 -8.84 51.34
C ARG A 158 -4.50 -9.97 50.33
N PRO A 159 -5.70 -10.55 50.13
CA PRO A 159 -5.94 -11.49 49.06
C PRO A 159 -5.85 -10.83 47.67
N ALA A 160 -5.59 -11.64 46.64
CA ALA A 160 -5.53 -11.24 45.24
C ALA A 160 -6.86 -10.63 44.77
N GLN A 161 -6.76 -9.54 44.04
CA GLN A 161 -7.88 -8.79 43.50
C GLN A 161 -7.78 -8.65 41.97
N ASN A 162 -8.89 -8.29 41.33
CA ASN A 162 -8.91 -7.99 39.93
C ASN A 162 -7.96 -6.81 39.62
N GLY A 163 -7.10 -6.93 38.59
CA GLY A 163 -6.06 -5.95 38.26
C GLY A 163 -4.68 -6.25 38.87
N ASP A 164 -4.57 -7.20 39.81
CA ASP A 164 -3.27 -7.64 40.36
C ASP A 164 -2.58 -8.62 39.39
N GLN A 165 -1.27 -8.61 39.38
CA GLN A 165 -0.45 -9.61 38.71
C GLN A 165 -0.11 -10.72 39.72
N ALA A 166 -0.70 -11.90 39.54
CA ALA A 166 -0.48 -13.08 40.36
C ALA A 166 0.59 -13.98 39.73
N GLU A 167 1.57 -14.41 40.49
CA GLU A 167 2.51 -15.42 40.05
C GLU A 167 2.01 -16.78 40.52
N ILE A 168 1.61 -17.64 39.59
CA ILE A 168 0.94 -18.91 39.90
C ILE A 168 1.64 -20.10 39.27
N ASP A 169 1.61 -21.22 39.99
CA ASP A 169 1.75 -22.54 39.40
C ASP A 169 0.36 -23.10 39.14
N TYR A 170 0.18 -23.76 38.04
CA TYR A 170 -1.07 -24.46 37.74
C TYR A 170 -0.81 -25.78 37.05
N GLU A 171 -1.65 -26.77 37.35
CA GLU A 171 -1.66 -28.08 36.71
C GLU A 171 -3.12 -28.51 36.47
N GLY A 172 -3.48 -28.65 35.18
CA GLY A 172 -4.87 -28.98 34.77
C GLY A 172 -5.10 -30.47 34.66
N PHE A 173 -6.24 -30.92 35.22
CA PHE A 173 -6.69 -32.31 35.19
C PHE A 173 -8.07 -32.41 34.54
N LYS A 174 -8.18 -33.34 33.58
CA LYS A 174 -9.46 -33.76 33.00
C LYS A 174 -9.75 -35.19 33.51
N ASP A 175 -10.87 -35.38 34.15
CA ASP A 175 -11.25 -36.68 34.76
C ASP A 175 -10.15 -37.27 35.65
N GLY A 176 -9.35 -36.45 36.33
CA GLY A 176 -8.27 -36.86 37.20
C GLY A 176 -6.94 -37.19 36.50
N VAL A 177 -6.86 -36.99 35.15
CA VAL A 177 -5.64 -37.21 34.36
C VAL A 177 -5.09 -35.87 33.89
N PRO A 178 -3.79 -35.59 34.11
CA PRO A 178 -3.17 -34.36 33.62
C PRO A 178 -3.15 -34.37 32.08
N PHE A 179 -3.42 -33.19 31.47
CA PHE A 179 -3.39 -33.04 30.02
C PHE A 179 -2.22 -32.19 29.54
N GLU A 180 -1.78 -32.43 28.33
CA GLU A 180 -0.66 -31.74 27.72
C GLU A 180 -1.00 -30.24 27.48
N GLY A 181 -0.09 -29.33 27.86
CA GLY A 181 -0.29 -27.88 27.82
C GLY A 181 -1.07 -27.32 29.02
N GLY A 182 -1.54 -28.15 29.97
CA GLY A 182 -2.25 -27.71 31.16
C GLY A 182 -1.35 -27.36 32.36
N LYS A 183 -0.03 -27.37 32.23
CA LYS A 183 0.90 -27.11 33.33
C LYS A 183 1.75 -25.86 33.06
N GLY A 184 1.87 -25.00 34.09
CA GLY A 184 2.81 -23.88 34.12
C GLY A 184 3.35 -23.66 35.50
N GLU A 185 4.62 -23.26 35.60
CA GLU A 185 5.29 -22.93 36.86
C GLU A 185 5.74 -21.47 36.81
N HIS A 186 5.54 -20.73 37.89
CA HIS A 186 5.88 -19.31 38.02
C HIS A 186 5.29 -18.44 36.89
N PHE A 187 4.06 -18.73 36.49
CA PHE A 187 3.41 -18.02 35.40
C PHE A 187 2.85 -16.69 35.90
N PRO A 188 3.24 -15.55 35.30
CA PRO A 188 2.68 -14.24 35.62
C PRO A 188 1.31 -14.08 34.99
N LEU A 189 0.26 -14.04 35.78
CA LEU A 189 -1.12 -13.85 35.35
C LEU A 189 -1.66 -12.53 35.85
N GLU A 190 -2.12 -11.67 34.94
CA GLU A 190 -2.88 -10.46 35.30
C GLU A 190 -4.35 -10.83 35.49
N LEU A 191 -4.86 -10.70 36.72
CA LEU A 191 -6.23 -11.07 37.05
C LEU A 191 -7.24 -10.09 36.45
N GLY A 192 -8.17 -10.61 35.67
CA GLY A 192 -9.16 -9.81 34.93
C GLY A 192 -8.76 -9.46 33.50
N SER A 193 -7.58 -9.93 33.03
CA SER A 193 -7.14 -9.74 31.66
C SER A 193 -7.92 -10.57 30.62
N GLY A 194 -8.58 -11.65 31.06
CA GLY A 194 -9.22 -12.63 30.17
C GLY A 194 -8.22 -13.49 29.40
N GLN A 195 -6.97 -13.57 29.83
CA GLN A 195 -5.91 -14.36 29.23
C GLN A 195 -6.14 -15.87 29.43
N PHE A 196 -6.76 -16.23 30.54
CA PHE A 196 -7.17 -17.60 30.85
C PHE A 196 -8.64 -17.87 30.49
N ILE A 197 -9.03 -19.14 30.55
CA ILE A 197 -10.41 -19.55 30.27
C ILE A 197 -11.38 -18.88 31.25
N PRO A 198 -12.60 -18.54 30.79
CA PRO A 198 -13.59 -17.84 31.62
C PRO A 198 -13.85 -18.53 32.94
N GLY A 199 -13.87 -17.76 34.03
CA GLY A 199 -14.08 -18.27 35.38
C GLY A 199 -12.82 -18.75 36.12
N PHE A 200 -11.67 -18.78 35.43
CA PHE A 200 -10.39 -19.13 36.09
C PHE A 200 -9.87 -17.98 36.95
N GLU A 201 -9.70 -16.81 36.36
CA GLU A 201 -9.14 -15.62 37.04
C GLU A 201 -10.03 -15.16 38.18
N GLU A 202 -11.36 -15.28 38.00
CA GLU A 202 -12.35 -14.96 39.05
C GLU A 202 -12.20 -15.84 40.31
N GLN A 203 -11.83 -17.13 40.13
CA GLN A 203 -11.63 -18.05 41.24
C GLN A 203 -10.27 -17.88 41.91
N VAL A 204 -9.27 -17.37 41.18
CA VAL A 204 -7.95 -17.02 41.79
C VAL A 204 -8.09 -15.77 42.64
N CYS A 205 -8.98 -14.86 42.33
CA CYS A 205 -9.29 -13.70 43.17
C CYS A 205 -9.84 -14.16 44.54
N GLY A 206 -9.30 -13.57 45.60
CA GLY A 206 -9.68 -13.87 47.00
C GLY A 206 -8.75 -14.84 47.73
N HIS A 207 -7.79 -15.46 47.04
CA HIS A 207 -6.76 -16.28 47.66
C HIS A 207 -5.53 -15.46 48.05
N ASN A 208 -4.80 -15.94 49.07
CA ASN A 208 -3.60 -15.28 49.59
C ASN A 208 -2.31 -15.87 48.98
N ALA A 209 -1.23 -15.11 49.02
CA ALA A 209 0.09 -15.61 48.62
C ALA A 209 0.48 -16.83 49.44
N GLY A 210 1.02 -17.86 48.77
CA GLY A 210 1.38 -19.15 49.37
C GLY A 210 0.26 -20.18 49.47
N GLU A 211 -0.96 -19.86 49.09
CA GLU A 211 -2.13 -20.75 49.18
C GLU A 211 -2.21 -21.71 47.98
N GLU A 212 -2.59 -22.96 48.27
CA GLU A 212 -2.86 -24.00 47.28
C GLU A 212 -4.39 -24.25 47.22
N PHE A 213 -4.97 -24.19 46.04
CA PHE A 213 -6.41 -24.31 45.80
C PHE A 213 -6.75 -24.94 44.46
N ASP A 214 -7.97 -25.44 44.37
CA ASP A 214 -8.48 -26.04 43.11
C ASP A 214 -9.44 -25.06 42.40
N VAL A 215 -9.16 -24.80 41.14
CA VAL A 215 -10.00 -23.96 40.25
C VAL A 215 -10.81 -24.88 39.34
N ASN A 216 -12.13 -24.80 39.42
CA ASN A 216 -13.05 -25.62 38.62
C ASN A 216 -13.64 -24.82 37.50
N VAL A 217 -13.30 -25.14 36.23
CA VAL A 217 -13.75 -24.41 35.04
C VAL A 217 -14.09 -25.36 33.93
N SER A 218 -14.79 -24.85 32.92
CA SER A 218 -15.09 -25.58 31.69
C SER A 218 -14.51 -24.86 30.49
N PHE A 219 -13.87 -25.60 29.59
CA PHE A 219 -13.37 -25.00 28.34
C PHE A 219 -14.53 -24.53 27.45
N PRO A 220 -14.38 -23.43 26.71
CA PRO A 220 -15.34 -22.99 25.72
C PRO A 220 -15.54 -24.03 24.59
N GLU A 221 -16.71 -24.00 23.93
CA GLU A 221 -17.03 -24.92 22.82
C GLU A 221 -16.20 -24.64 21.55
N ASP A 222 -15.64 -23.46 21.41
CA ASP A 222 -14.80 -23.01 20.30
C ASP A 222 -13.29 -23.13 20.57
N TYR A 223 -12.88 -23.81 21.64
CA TYR A 223 -11.46 -23.97 21.98
C TYR A 223 -10.72 -24.76 20.89
N PRO A 224 -9.46 -24.38 20.54
CA PRO A 224 -8.70 -25.00 19.44
C PRO A 224 -8.46 -26.50 19.56
N ALA A 225 -8.26 -27.01 20.80
CA ALA A 225 -8.07 -28.43 21.06
C ALA A 225 -9.40 -29.19 21.16
N GLU A 226 -9.69 -30.05 20.18
CA GLU A 226 -10.97 -30.77 20.11
C GLU A 226 -11.26 -31.67 21.34
N GLU A 227 -10.22 -32.20 21.98
CA GLU A 227 -10.33 -33.06 23.16
C GLU A 227 -10.74 -32.31 24.42
N LEU A 228 -10.58 -30.98 24.44
CA LEU A 228 -10.89 -30.13 25.59
C LEU A 228 -12.18 -29.32 25.42
N LYS A 229 -12.78 -29.27 24.24
CA LYS A 229 -13.99 -28.49 23.95
C LYS A 229 -15.14 -28.84 24.91
N GLY A 230 -15.65 -27.83 25.62
CA GLY A 230 -16.76 -27.99 26.56
C GLY A 230 -16.49 -28.91 27.75
N ALA A 231 -15.26 -29.41 27.92
CA ALA A 231 -14.92 -30.35 28.98
C ALA A 231 -14.75 -29.63 30.34
N PRO A 232 -15.30 -30.15 31.42
CA PRO A 232 -14.99 -29.68 32.75
C PRO A 232 -13.59 -30.14 33.18
N VAL A 233 -12.82 -29.22 33.71
CA VAL A 233 -11.46 -29.45 34.16
C VAL A 233 -11.20 -28.84 35.55
N VAL A 234 -10.28 -29.42 36.28
CA VAL A 234 -9.85 -28.92 37.58
C VAL A 234 -8.37 -28.54 37.46
N PHE A 235 -8.07 -27.29 37.76
CA PHE A 235 -6.69 -26.83 37.87
C PHE A 235 -6.29 -26.77 39.31
N LYS A 236 -5.21 -27.46 39.64
CA LYS A 236 -4.54 -27.29 40.95
C LYS A 236 -3.59 -26.12 40.85
N CYS A 237 -3.91 -25.07 41.56
CA CYS A 237 -3.15 -23.83 41.51
C CYS A 237 -2.45 -23.58 42.83
N LYS A 238 -1.27 -22.97 42.72
CA LYS A 238 -0.51 -22.44 43.88
C LYS A 238 -0.16 -20.99 43.57
N LEU A 239 -0.58 -20.09 44.42
CA LEU A 239 -0.30 -18.67 44.32
C LEU A 239 1.02 -18.35 45.06
N HIS A 240 2.06 -17.95 44.32
CA HIS A 240 3.37 -17.65 44.91
C HIS A 240 3.46 -16.24 45.44
N SER A 241 3.15 -15.26 44.62
CA SER A 241 3.22 -13.85 44.98
C SER A 241 2.08 -13.06 44.28
N ILE A 242 1.70 -11.98 44.93
CA ILE A 242 0.71 -11.03 44.42
C ILE A 242 1.42 -9.71 44.23
N LYS A 243 1.38 -9.18 43.03
CA LYS A 243 1.95 -7.88 42.65
C LYS A 243 0.82 -6.96 42.26
N ALA A 244 0.60 -5.86 42.98
CA ALA A 244 -0.37 -4.87 42.66
C ALA A 244 0.24 -3.75 41.81
N LYS A 245 -0.49 -3.29 40.84
CA LYS A 245 -0.17 -2.06 40.09
C LYS A 245 -0.64 -0.87 40.94
N GLU A 246 0.29 -0.21 41.62
CA GLU A 246 -0.01 1.06 42.28
C GLU A 246 0.04 2.19 41.25
N MET A 247 -1.12 2.71 40.90
CA MET A 247 -1.19 3.85 40.00
C MET A 247 -0.76 5.12 40.72
N PRO A 248 0.13 5.94 40.10
CA PRO A 248 0.45 7.24 40.67
C PRO A 248 -0.80 8.13 40.72
N VAL A 249 -0.83 9.06 41.67
CA VAL A 249 -1.89 10.06 41.75
C VAL A 249 -1.67 11.07 40.66
N ALA A 250 -2.75 11.48 39.99
CA ALA A 250 -2.69 12.51 38.94
C ALA A 250 -2.57 13.90 39.60
N ASP A 251 -1.38 14.25 40.04
CA ASP A 251 -1.04 15.52 40.69
C ASP A 251 0.12 16.24 39.97
N ASP A 252 0.53 17.38 40.50
CA ASP A 252 1.59 18.21 39.91
C ASP A 252 2.96 17.52 39.97
N ASP A 253 3.18 16.61 40.93
CA ASP A 253 4.43 15.86 41.01
C ASP A 253 4.48 14.81 39.90
N PHE A 254 3.36 14.16 39.59
CA PHE A 254 3.24 13.28 38.42
C PHE A 254 3.50 14.03 37.11
N ALA A 255 2.94 15.23 36.96
CA ALA A 255 3.15 16.03 35.73
C ALA A 255 4.65 16.32 35.50
N LYS A 256 5.40 16.67 36.55
CA LYS A 256 6.86 16.90 36.49
C LYS A 256 7.66 15.64 36.18
N ASP A 257 7.21 14.49 36.67
CA ASP A 257 7.92 13.22 36.46
C ASP A 257 7.79 12.70 35.03
N VAL A 258 6.65 12.94 34.37
CA VAL A 258 6.35 12.37 33.05
C VAL A 258 6.44 13.37 31.89
N SER A 259 6.57 14.66 32.19
CA SER A 259 6.55 15.72 31.19
C SER A 259 7.44 16.91 31.56
N GLU A 260 7.47 17.93 30.70
CA GLU A 260 8.16 19.20 30.92
C GLU A 260 7.27 20.24 31.67
N PHE A 261 6.05 19.86 32.07
CA PHE A 261 5.08 20.75 32.70
C PHE A 261 5.18 20.71 34.24
N ASP A 262 4.90 21.86 34.84
CA ASP A 262 4.96 22.00 36.30
C ASP A 262 3.66 21.60 37.01
N THR A 263 2.53 21.61 36.28
CA THR A 263 1.21 21.31 36.84
C THR A 263 0.42 20.29 36.01
N ILE A 264 -0.48 19.57 36.67
CA ILE A 264 -1.36 18.59 36.00
C ILE A 264 -2.32 19.27 35.01
N ASP A 265 -2.73 20.53 35.30
CA ASP A 265 -3.62 21.27 34.40
C ASP A 265 -2.90 21.65 33.10
N GLU A 266 -1.61 22.01 33.14
CA GLU A 266 -0.80 22.24 31.96
C GLU A 266 -0.63 20.97 31.14
N LEU A 267 -0.36 19.83 31.78
CA LEU A 267 -0.28 18.53 31.12
C LEU A 267 -1.60 18.15 30.42
N LYS A 268 -2.74 18.35 31.10
CA LYS A 268 -4.06 18.12 30.50
C LYS A 268 -4.34 19.06 29.32
N ALA A 269 -3.90 20.30 29.41
CA ALA A 269 -4.04 21.27 28.31
C ALA A 269 -3.19 20.86 27.10
N ASP A 270 -1.98 20.36 27.31
CA ASP A 270 -1.11 19.84 26.24
C ASP A 270 -1.69 18.58 25.61
N ILE A 271 -2.15 17.62 26.42
CA ILE A 271 -2.83 16.41 25.91
C ILE A 271 -4.05 16.82 25.05
N LYS A 272 -4.86 17.76 25.53
CA LYS A 272 -6.02 18.26 24.79
C LYS A 272 -5.61 18.92 23.47
N ALA A 273 -4.56 19.73 23.48
CA ALA A 273 -4.02 20.39 22.28
C ALA A 273 -3.52 19.35 21.25
N LYS A 274 -2.77 18.33 21.69
CA LYS A 274 -2.27 17.27 20.82
C LYS A 274 -3.38 16.39 20.26
N LEU A 275 -4.39 16.07 21.08
CA LEU A 275 -5.56 15.32 20.60
C LEU A 275 -6.38 16.15 19.60
N GLN A 276 -6.53 17.47 19.83
CA GLN A 276 -7.22 18.35 18.91
C GLN A 276 -6.46 18.51 17.60
N GLU A 277 -5.14 18.71 17.63
CA GLU A 277 -4.30 18.77 16.43
C GLU A 277 -4.42 17.48 15.60
N LYS A 278 -4.42 16.32 16.27
CA LYS A 278 -4.60 15.02 15.61
C LYS A 278 -5.99 14.89 15.00
N ALA A 279 -7.04 15.31 15.70
CA ALA A 279 -8.42 15.31 15.20
C ALA A 279 -8.59 16.25 14.00
N ASP A 280 -7.99 17.45 14.08
CA ASP A 280 -8.01 18.44 13.00
C ASP A 280 -7.26 17.93 11.76
N ALA A 281 -6.08 17.33 11.94
CA ALA A 281 -5.32 16.72 10.85
C ALA A 281 -6.08 15.56 10.19
N GLN A 282 -6.75 14.71 10.97
CA GLN A 282 -7.59 13.65 10.45
C GLN A 282 -8.79 14.20 9.67
N SER A 283 -9.45 15.22 10.21
CA SER A 283 -10.58 15.90 9.56
C SER A 283 -10.16 16.54 8.23
N GLU A 284 -8.96 17.13 8.17
CA GLU A 284 -8.41 17.68 6.92
C GLU A 284 -8.10 16.58 5.89
N ALA A 285 -7.50 15.48 6.31
CA ALA A 285 -7.23 14.35 5.43
C ALA A 285 -8.53 13.73 4.86
N GLU A 286 -9.57 13.58 5.68
CA GLU A 286 -10.88 13.10 5.23
C GLU A 286 -11.56 14.08 4.25
N LEU A 287 -11.40 15.39 4.49
CA LEU A 287 -11.88 16.41 3.56
C LEU A 287 -11.16 16.30 2.21
N GLU A 288 -9.83 16.19 2.23
CA GLU A 288 -9.04 16.03 1.00
C GLU A 288 -9.44 14.78 0.25
N GLU A 289 -9.66 13.66 0.94
CA GLU A 289 -10.13 12.42 0.32
C GLU A 289 -11.48 12.59 -0.38
N LYS A 290 -12.44 13.26 0.25
CA LYS A 290 -13.75 13.56 -0.37
C LYS A 290 -13.64 14.50 -1.56
N LEU A 291 -12.73 15.47 -1.52
CA LEU A 291 -12.45 16.37 -2.64
C LEU A 291 -11.84 15.60 -3.82
N VAL A 292 -10.88 14.75 -3.54
CA VAL A 292 -10.25 13.87 -4.53
C VAL A 292 -11.28 12.94 -5.18
N ASP A 293 -12.16 12.31 -4.41
CA ASP A 293 -13.25 11.50 -4.94
C ASP A 293 -14.19 12.31 -5.85
N GLY A 294 -14.44 13.56 -5.48
CA GLY A 294 -15.20 14.51 -6.31
C GLY A 294 -14.51 14.85 -7.63
N ILE A 295 -13.18 14.94 -7.65
CA ILE A 295 -12.38 15.14 -8.87
C ILE A 295 -12.45 13.88 -9.74
N LEU A 296 -12.19 12.71 -9.16
CA LEU A 296 -12.18 11.42 -9.87
C LEU A 296 -13.54 11.09 -10.51
N ALA A 297 -14.64 11.44 -9.84
CA ALA A 297 -15.99 11.27 -10.40
C ALA A 297 -16.27 12.12 -11.65
N ASN A 298 -15.49 13.19 -11.87
CA ASN A 298 -15.60 14.10 -13.03
C ASN A 298 -14.46 13.94 -14.04
N MET A 299 -13.58 12.97 -13.84
CA MET A 299 -12.44 12.65 -14.70
C MET A 299 -12.86 11.66 -15.78
N GLU A 300 -12.43 11.92 -17.00
CA GLU A 300 -12.53 11.00 -18.14
C GLU A 300 -11.11 10.78 -18.69
N ALA A 301 -10.64 9.54 -18.66
CA ALA A 301 -9.34 9.14 -19.22
C ALA A 301 -9.33 7.65 -19.53
N GLU A 302 -8.63 7.27 -20.60
CA GLU A 302 -8.29 5.88 -20.89
C GLU A 302 -6.83 5.67 -20.48
N ILE A 303 -6.61 5.00 -19.35
CA ILE A 303 -5.28 4.85 -18.75
C ILE A 303 -4.68 3.51 -19.17
N PRO A 304 -3.46 3.48 -19.74
CA PRO A 304 -2.77 2.24 -20.08
C PRO A 304 -2.50 1.36 -18.87
N GLU A 305 -2.60 0.04 -19.05
CA GLU A 305 -2.38 -0.95 -17.99
C GLU A 305 -0.98 -0.87 -17.38
N CYS A 306 0.04 -0.60 -18.21
CA CYS A 306 1.43 -0.47 -17.76
C CYS A 306 1.62 0.58 -16.65
N MET A 307 0.81 1.65 -16.63
CA MET A 307 0.87 2.66 -15.57
C MET A 307 0.38 2.12 -14.23
N TYR A 308 -0.62 1.24 -14.25
CA TYR A 308 -1.09 0.58 -13.03
C TYR A 308 -0.08 -0.46 -12.54
N GLU A 309 0.50 -1.23 -13.47
CA GLU A 309 1.52 -2.23 -13.15
C GLU A 309 2.76 -1.57 -12.54
N ALA A 310 3.28 -0.51 -13.17
CA ALA A 310 4.41 0.24 -12.61
C ALA A 310 4.09 0.78 -11.20
N ARG A 311 2.87 1.30 -10.98
CA ARG A 311 2.48 1.80 -9.66
C ARG A 311 2.31 0.69 -8.62
N MET A 312 1.84 -0.49 -9.03
CA MET A 312 1.80 -1.67 -8.14
C MET A 312 3.21 -2.10 -7.73
N GLU A 313 4.18 -2.06 -8.65
CA GLU A 313 5.58 -2.34 -8.33
C GLU A 313 6.15 -1.35 -7.31
N ASP A 314 5.89 -0.05 -7.49
CA ASP A 314 6.30 0.99 -6.53
C ASP A 314 5.70 0.75 -5.14
N ILE A 315 4.39 0.47 -5.05
CA ILE A 315 3.71 0.19 -3.78
C ILE A 315 4.30 -1.05 -3.10
N ALA A 316 4.60 -2.09 -3.88
CA ALA A 316 5.22 -3.30 -3.37
C ALA A 316 6.65 -3.05 -2.85
N ALA A 317 7.44 -2.24 -3.56
CA ALA A 317 8.77 -1.83 -3.11
C ALA A 317 8.73 -0.99 -1.82
N ASP A 318 7.78 -0.07 -1.71
CA ASP A 318 7.55 0.70 -0.48
C ASP A 318 7.12 -0.19 0.69
N PHE A 319 6.28 -1.20 0.43
CA PHE A 319 5.88 -2.19 1.42
C PHE A 319 7.08 -3.02 1.88
N GLU A 320 7.91 -3.50 0.96
CA GLU A 320 9.13 -4.25 1.27
C GLU A 320 10.10 -3.43 2.11
N ASN A 321 10.32 -2.16 1.76
CA ASN A 321 11.17 -1.25 2.53
C ASN A 321 10.66 -1.04 3.97
N ARG A 322 9.35 -0.93 4.17
CA ARG A 322 8.74 -0.84 5.50
C ARG A 322 8.91 -2.13 6.28
N LEU A 323 8.66 -3.27 5.64
CA LEU A 323 8.80 -4.58 6.23
C LEU A 323 10.24 -4.86 6.68
N ALA A 324 11.21 -4.51 5.84
CA ALA A 324 12.63 -4.63 6.17
C ALA A 324 13.04 -3.79 7.39
N ARG A 325 12.50 -2.56 7.51
CA ARG A 325 12.79 -1.68 8.66
C ARG A 325 12.11 -2.13 9.96
N GLN A 326 10.89 -2.68 9.88
CA GLN A 326 10.09 -3.02 11.07
C GLN A 326 10.35 -4.43 11.56
N ALA A 327 10.49 -5.39 10.67
CA ALA A 327 10.59 -6.80 10.98
C ALA A 327 11.90 -7.46 10.50
N GLY A 328 12.72 -6.76 9.71
CA GLY A 328 13.95 -7.31 9.15
C GLY A 328 13.71 -8.42 8.12
N LEU A 329 12.49 -8.49 7.54
CA LEU A 329 12.07 -9.51 6.59
C LEU A 329 12.04 -8.96 5.16
N THR A 330 12.34 -9.80 4.19
CA THR A 330 12.10 -9.51 2.78
C THR A 330 10.65 -9.82 2.40
N LEU A 331 10.17 -9.26 1.28
CA LEU A 331 8.83 -9.53 0.77
C LEU A 331 8.59 -11.02 0.48
N ASP A 332 9.58 -11.71 -0.10
CA ASP A 332 9.48 -13.14 -0.41
C ASP A 332 9.40 -14.01 0.87
N GLU A 333 10.08 -13.63 1.96
CA GLU A 333 9.99 -14.30 3.25
C GLU A 333 8.62 -14.08 3.90
N TYR A 334 8.10 -12.86 3.84
CA TYR A 334 6.78 -12.53 4.33
C TYR A 334 5.66 -13.31 3.61
N ILE A 335 5.72 -13.38 2.28
CA ILE A 335 4.76 -14.15 1.45
C ILE A 335 4.82 -15.64 1.83
N LYS A 336 6.01 -16.21 2.01
CA LYS A 336 6.18 -17.60 2.46
C LYS A 336 5.61 -17.83 3.87
N TYR A 337 5.81 -16.87 4.77
CA TYR A 337 5.31 -16.97 6.13
C TYR A 337 3.78 -16.91 6.21
N THR A 338 3.17 -16.04 5.40
CA THR A 338 1.70 -15.89 5.32
C THR A 338 1.04 -16.99 4.50
N GLY A 339 1.81 -17.76 3.70
CA GLY A 339 1.27 -18.79 2.80
C GLY A 339 0.46 -18.22 1.62
N ALA A 340 0.59 -16.92 1.35
CA ALA A 340 -0.10 -16.26 0.25
C ALA A 340 0.55 -16.63 -1.10
N ASP A 341 -0.23 -16.60 -2.17
CA ASP A 341 0.30 -16.65 -3.53
C ASP A 341 0.80 -15.26 -3.95
N LYS A 342 1.98 -15.22 -4.59
CA LYS A 342 2.63 -13.95 -4.98
C LYS A 342 1.76 -13.11 -5.91
N GLU A 343 1.11 -13.74 -6.89
CA GLU A 343 0.24 -13.03 -7.85
C GLU A 343 -0.98 -12.44 -7.15
N THR A 344 -1.61 -13.21 -6.27
CA THR A 344 -2.76 -12.75 -5.47
C THR A 344 -2.37 -11.62 -4.52
N PHE A 345 -1.17 -11.68 -3.93
CA PHE A 345 -0.66 -10.63 -3.06
C PHE A 345 -0.46 -9.31 -3.82
N PHE A 346 0.20 -9.37 -4.99
CA PHE A 346 0.39 -8.19 -5.84
C PHE A 346 -0.93 -7.64 -6.37
N ALA A 347 -1.88 -8.50 -6.76
CA ALA A 347 -3.21 -8.09 -7.19
C ALA A 347 -3.97 -7.31 -6.10
N GLY A 348 -3.66 -7.53 -4.83
CA GLY A 348 -4.20 -6.76 -3.71
C GLY A 348 -3.84 -5.27 -3.75
N PHE A 349 -2.73 -4.89 -4.37
CA PHE A 349 -2.32 -3.48 -4.51
C PHE A 349 -3.03 -2.74 -5.65
N ARG A 350 -3.67 -3.48 -6.58
CA ARG A 350 -4.32 -2.91 -7.76
C ARG A 350 -5.32 -1.79 -7.47
N PRO A 351 -6.29 -1.94 -6.55
CA PRO A 351 -7.26 -0.86 -6.29
C PRO A 351 -6.58 0.44 -5.81
N GLN A 352 -5.53 0.29 -4.99
CA GLN A 352 -4.76 1.42 -4.49
C GLN A 352 -3.95 2.07 -5.63
N ALA A 353 -3.29 1.27 -6.47
CA ALA A 353 -2.53 1.75 -7.63
C ALA A 353 -3.42 2.50 -8.62
N GLU A 354 -4.58 1.93 -8.98
CA GLU A 354 -5.55 2.58 -9.86
C GLU A 354 -6.02 3.94 -9.33
N ARG A 355 -6.31 4.01 -8.03
CA ARG A 355 -6.72 5.26 -7.38
C ARG A 355 -5.59 6.29 -7.43
N GLN A 356 -4.37 5.90 -7.06
CA GLN A 356 -3.21 6.81 -7.02
C GLN A 356 -2.82 7.34 -8.41
N VAL A 357 -2.81 6.48 -9.44
CA VAL A 357 -2.54 6.91 -10.83
C VAL A 357 -3.60 7.90 -11.31
N LYS A 358 -4.88 7.61 -11.07
CA LYS A 358 -5.98 8.53 -11.42
C LYS A 358 -5.86 9.88 -10.73
N ILE A 359 -5.56 9.88 -9.42
CA ILE A 359 -5.36 11.11 -8.65
C ILE A 359 -4.22 11.94 -9.25
N ARG A 360 -3.06 11.32 -9.46
CA ARG A 360 -1.89 12.01 -10.01
C ARG A 360 -2.19 12.63 -11.37
N LEU A 361 -2.77 11.86 -12.29
CA LEU A 361 -3.12 12.35 -13.62
C LEU A 361 -4.16 13.48 -13.59
N ALA A 362 -5.17 13.37 -12.72
CA ALA A 362 -6.19 14.41 -12.60
C ALA A 362 -5.61 15.73 -12.04
N LEU A 363 -4.74 15.65 -11.04
CA LEU A 363 -4.12 16.84 -10.44
C LEU A 363 -3.09 17.48 -11.36
N GLU A 364 -2.32 16.70 -12.10
CA GLU A 364 -1.41 17.21 -13.15
C GLU A 364 -2.18 17.94 -14.26
N GLU A 365 -3.34 17.42 -14.66
CA GLU A 365 -4.18 18.10 -15.66
C GLU A 365 -4.75 19.42 -15.10
N ILE A 366 -5.20 19.43 -13.84
CA ILE A 366 -5.64 20.65 -13.15
C ILE A 366 -4.50 21.66 -13.09
N ALA A 367 -3.28 21.23 -12.75
CA ALA A 367 -2.11 22.11 -12.70
C ALA A 367 -1.82 22.75 -14.07
N LYS A 368 -1.96 21.98 -15.17
CA LYS A 368 -1.83 22.49 -16.54
C LYS A 368 -2.93 23.49 -16.90
N LEU A 369 -4.20 23.18 -16.57
CA LEU A 369 -5.34 24.06 -16.84
C LEU A 369 -5.25 25.40 -16.12
N GLU A 370 -4.77 25.39 -14.87
CA GLU A 370 -4.58 26.58 -14.04
C GLU A 370 -3.22 27.26 -14.29
N LYS A 371 -2.36 26.67 -15.14
CA LYS A 371 -1.01 27.16 -15.43
C LYS A 371 -0.18 27.38 -14.18
N ILE A 372 -0.20 26.38 -13.29
CA ILE A 372 0.58 26.39 -12.07
C ILE A 372 2.04 26.15 -12.45
N GLU A 373 2.88 27.14 -12.26
CA GLU A 373 4.31 27.07 -12.47
C GLU A 373 5.01 27.20 -11.13
N MET A 374 6.15 26.53 -11.00
CA MET A 374 7.01 26.62 -9.82
C MET A 374 8.12 27.62 -10.05
N THR A 375 8.37 28.45 -9.04
CA THR A 375 9.52 29.37 -9.07
C THR A 375 10.80 28.65 -8.62
N GLU A 376 11.96 29.15 -9.06
CA GLU A 376 13.25 28.60 -8.62
C GLU A 376 13.44 28.74 -7.11
N GLU A 377 12.83 29.76 -6.48
CA GLU A 377 12.90 29.99 -5.05
C GLU A 377 12.16 28.88 -4.28
N GLU A 378 10.91 28.56 -4.68
CA GLU A 378 10.12 27.49 -4.07
C GLU A 378 10.77 26.11 -4.22
N MET A 379 11.36 25.84 -5.38
CA MET A 379 12.12 24.60 -5.60
C MET A 379 13.33 24.51 -4.69
N ASN A 380 14.05 25.62 -4.49
CA ASN A 380 15.20 25.67 -3.61
C ASN A 380 14.83 25.49 -2.15
N GLU A 381 13.69 26.05 -1.72
CA GLU A 381 13.15 25.84 -0.36
C GLU A 381 12.79 24.37 -0.13
N GLU A 382 12.16 23.72 -1.10
CA GLU A 382 11.79 22.31 -0.96
C GLU A 382 13.02 21.39 -0.94
N PHE A 383 14.05 21.67 -1.77
CA PHE A 383 15.32 20.95 -1.69
C PHE A 383 15.99 21.07 -0.32
N LYS A 384 15.88 22.22 0.36
CA LYS A 384 16.38 22.40 1.72
C LYS A 384 15.55 21.61 2.74
N THR A 385 14.24 21.66 2.61
CA THR A 385 13.30 20.91 3.48
C THR A 385 13.56 19.40 3.37
N LEU A 386 13.75 18.89 2.15
CA LEU A 386 14.13 17.50 1.91
C LEU A 386 15.51 17.17 2.49
N ALA A 387 16.48 18.06 2.34
CA ALA A 387 17.82 17.87 2.88
C ALA A 387 17.81 17.78 4.42
N GLU A 388 17.04 18.63 5.09
CA GLU A 388 16.84 18.60 6.54
C GLU A 388 16.09 17.34 7.00
N ARG A 389 15.01 16.97 6.31
CA ARG A 389 14.19 15.78 6.64
C ARG A 389 14.98 14.47 6.56
N TYR A 390 15.87 14.35 5.56
CA TYR A 390 16.67 13.14 5.34
C TYR A 390 18.09 13.22 5.91
N GLU A 391 18.41 14.29 6.62
CA GLU A 391 19.76 14.56 7.19
C GLU A 391 20.88 14.47 6.12
N MET A 392 20.59 14.92 4.90
CA MET A 392 21.47 14.87 3.75
C MET A 392 21.92 16.28 3.32
N LYS A 393 23.00 16.35 2.54
CA LYS A 393 23.40 17.62 1.94
C LYS A 393 22.53 17.93 0.72
N GLU A 394 22.15 19.18 0.54
CA GLU A 394 21.34 19.66 -0.60
C GLU A 394 21.87 19.18 -1.96
N ASP A 395 23.19 19.23 -2.18
CA ASP A 395 23.85 18.75 -3.41
C ASP A 395 23.64 17.24 -3.66
N GLN A 396 23.43 16.45 -2.61
CA GLN A 396 23.15 15.02 -2.73
C GLN A 396 21.69 14.77 -3.08
N VAL A 397 20.78 15.52 -2.45
CA VAL A 397 19.35 15.44 -2.76
C VAL A 397 19.10 15.83 -4.22
N ARG A 398 19.73 16.91 -4.73
CA ARG A 398 19.62 17.35 -6.13
C ARG A 398 20.14 16.33 -7.15
N LYS A 399 21.01 15.40 -6.76
CA LYS A 399 21.47 14.31 -7.62
C LYS A 399 20.55 13.12 -7.65
N ILE A 400 19.80 12.91 -6.57
CA ILE A 400 18.89 11.78 -6.39
C ILE A 400 17.52 12.13 -6.96
N VAL A 401 17.04 13.35 -6.69
CA VAL A 401 15.72 13.83 -7.12
C VAL A 401 15.89 14.79 -8.30
N PRO A 402 15.44 14.43 -9.50
CA PRO A 402 15.45 15.33 -10.66
C PRO A 402 14.57 16.55 -10.40
N ALA A 403 15.08 17.74 -10.77
CA ALA A 403 14.36 18.99 -10.54
C ALA A 403 12.99 19.04 -11.25
N GLU A 404 12.88 18.38 -12.41
CA GLU A 404 11.62 18.31 -13.18
C GLU A 404 10.55 17.49 -12.47
N GLU A 405 10.92 16.37 -11.84
CA GLU A 405 10.01 15.53 -11.06
C GLU A 405 9.52 16.26 -9.80
N LEU A 406 10.45 16.89 -9.08
CA LEU A 406 10.11 17.71 -7.92
C LEU A 406 9.15 18.83 -8.27
N ALA A 407 9.40 19.53 -9.41
CA ALA A 407 8.52 20.59 -9.87
C ALA A 407 7.10 20.08 -10.16
N LEU A 408 6.97 18.88 -10.77
CA LEU A 408 5.67 18.26 -11.02
C LEU A 408 4.94 17.91 -9.72
N ASP A 409 5.64 17.34 -8.74
CA ASP A 409 5.06 16.97 -7.44
C ASP A 409 4.56 18.21 -6.68
N LEU A 410 5.34 19.29 -6.68
CA LEU A 410 4.94 20.56 -6.08
C LEU A 410 3.76 21.22 -6.82
N CYS A 411 3.70 21.10 -8.15
CA CYS A 411 2.55 21.55 -8.93
C CYS A 411 1.28 20.78 -8.55
N VAL A 412 1.39 19.47 -8.33
CA VAL A 412 0.28 18.61 -7.87
C VAL A 412 -0.19 19.03 -6.47
N GLU A 413 0.72 19.32 -5.54
CA GLU A 413 0.38 19.83 -4.21
C GLU A 413 -0.34 21.20 -4.27
N LYS A 414 0.14 22.10 -5.12
CA LYS A 414 -0.55 23.40 -5.32
C LYS A 414 -1.93 23.21 -5.96
N ALA A 415 -2.08 22.25 -6.87
CA ALA A 415 -3.36 21.96 -7.50
C ALA A 415 -4.40 21.46 -6.48
N ILE A 416 -4.02 20.58 -5.54
CA ILE A 416 -4.96 20.13 -4.51
C ILE A 416 -5.32 21.26 -3.54
N LYS A 417 -4.36 22.12 -3.17
CA LYS A 417 -4.61 23.32 -2.37
C LYS A 417 -5.60 24.26 -3.07
N LEU A 418 -5.42 24.50 -4.37
CA LEU A 418 -6.32 25.32 -5.17
C LEU A 418 -7.74 24.73 -5.22
N VAL A 419 -7.87 23.42 -5.39
CA VAL A 419 -9.18 22.74 -5.39
C VAL A 419 -9.84 22.86 -4.03
N ARG A 420 -9.09 22.71 -2.94
CA ARG A 420 -9.56 22.89 -1.56
C ARG A 420 -10.08 24.29 -1.32
N ASP A 421 -9.32 25.32 -1.74
CA ASP A 421 -9.71 26.72 -1.56
C ASP A 421 -10.95 27.12 -2.40
N ALA A 422 -11.11 26.48 -3.56
CA ALA A 422 -12.27 26.66 -4.44
C ALA A 422 -13.47 25.79 -4.05
N ALA A 423 -13.34 24.87 -3.12
CA ALA A 423 -14.39 23.95 -2.69
C ALA A 423 -15.47 24.64 -1.86
N LYS A 424 -16.67 24.06 -1.89
CA LYS A 424 -17.78 24.47 -1.00
C LYS A 424 -17.80 23.54 0.19
N VAL A 425 -16.98 23.86 1.19
CA VAL A 425 -16.89 23.09 2.42
C VAL A 425 -18.06 23.44 3.35
N THR A 426 -18.73 22.41 3.87
CA THR A 426 -19.76 22.54 4.91
C THR A 426 -19.23 21.83 6.15
N GLU A 427 -19.08 22.55 7.23
CA GLU A 427 -18.69 21.96 8.51
C GLU A 427 -19.88 21.23 9.13
N ILE A 428 -19.64 20.00 9.56
CA ILE A 428 -20.62 19.15 10.27
C ILE A 428 -19.96 18.56 11.51
N THR A 429 -20.75 18.30 12.54
CA THR A 429 -20.24 17.63 13.74
C THR A 429 -20.10 16.12 13.50
N ALA A 430 -19.27 15.45 14.30
CA ALA A 430 -19.08 14.00 14.23
C ALA A 430 -20.41 13.25 14.45
N GLU A 431 -21.32 13.75 15.28
CA GLU A 431 -22.65 13.18 15.51
C GLU A 431 -23.55 13.27 14.27
N GLU A 432 -23.52 14.42 13.58
CA GLU A 432 -24.27 14.62 12.33
C GLU A 432 -23.73 13.74 11.20
N ALA A 433 -22.40 13.54 11.14
CA ALA A 433 -21.76 12.64 10.19
C ALA A 433 -22.19 11.19 10.40
N ALA A 434 -22.13 10.70 11.64
CA ALA A 434 -22.59 9.37 12.02
C ALA A 434 -24.09 9.12 11.73
N ALA A 435 -24.93 10.14 11.99
CA ALA A 435 -26.35 10.09 11.70
C ALA A 435 -26.65 10.01 10.18
N LYS A 436 -25.83 10.66 9.34
CA LYS A 436 -25.94 10.60 7.88
C LYS A 436 -25.49 9.24 7.32
N GLU A 437 -24.45 8.64 7.88
CA GLU A 437 -23.97 7.30 7.48
C GLU A 437 -24.95 6.19 7.85
N ALA A 438 -25.59 6.29 9.02
CA ALA A 438 -26.60 5.35 9.48
C ALA A 438 -27.94 5.44 8.70
N ALA A 439 -28.16 6.52 7.93
CA ALA A 439 -29.37 6.69 7.14
C ALA A 439 -29.33 5.79 5.88
N PRO A 440 -30.33 4.95 5.61
CA PRO A 440 -30.35 4.06 4.47
C PRO A 440 -30.29 4.85 3.16
N LYS A 441 -29.26 4.63 2.34
CA LYS A 441 -29.07 5.25 1.03
C LYS A 441 -30.30 4.98 0.16
N LYS A 442 -31.20 5.97 0.01
CA LYS A 442 -32.35 5.91 -0.90
C LYS A 442 -31.84 5.70 -2.32
N LYS A 443 -32.07 4.50 -2.89
CA LYS A 443 -31.82 4.21 -4.31
C LYS A 443 -32.53 5.28 -5.15
N ARG A 444 -31.75 6.11 -5.85
CA ARG A 444 -32.27 7.02 -6.89
C ARG A 444 -32.84 6.18 -8.02
N THR A 445 -34.14 5.97 -8.01
CA THR A 445 -34.87 5.43 -9.16
C THR A 445 -34.83 6.50 -10.26
N THR A 446 -34.05 6.26 -11.28
CA THR A 446 -34.12 7.02 -12.53
C THR A 446 -35.46 6.75 -13.18
N LYS A 447 -36.34 7.75 -13.14
CA LYS A 447 -37.58 7.78 -13.92
C LYS A 447 -37.24 7.84 -15.41
N LYS A 448 -37.29 6.69 -16.07
CA LYS A 448 -37.28 6.59 -17.53
C LYS A 448 -38.65 7.07 -18.03
N LYS A 449 -38.69 8.20 -18.73
CA LYS A 449 -39.86 8.75 -19.40
C LYS A 449 -40.17 7.84 -20.58
N THR A 450 -41.25 7.08 -20.50
CA THR A 450 -41.78 6.29 -21.61
C THR A 450 -42.79 7.16 -22.33
N GLU A 451 -42.54 7.42 -23.63
CA GLU A 451 -43.53 7.96 -24.53
C GLU A 451 -44.53 6.88 -24.91
N GLU A 452 -45.80 7.26 -24.88
CA GLU A 452 -46.94 6.47 -25.30
C GLU A 452 -46.96 6.30 -26.83
N ALA A 453 -47.35 5.09 -27.29
CA ALA A 453 -48.05 4.88 -28.55
C ALA A 453 -48.96 3.65 -28.38
N PRO A 454 -50.10 3.57 -29.12
CA PRO A 454 -51.36 3.10 -28.58
C PRO A 454 -51.69 1.61 -28.82
N ALA A 455 -52.71 1.23 -28.11
CA ALA A 455 -53.30 -0.12 -27.94
C ALA A 455 -53.78 -0.76 -29.28
N GLU A 456 -53.69 -2.11 -29.32
CA GLU A 456 -54.60 -2.97 -30.06
C GLU A 456 -54.84 -4.27 -29.28
N GLU A 457 -56.08 -4.74 -29.37
CA GLU A 457 -56.84 -5.66 -28.49
C GLU A 457 -56.34 -7.12 -28.47
N ALA A 458 -56.80 -7.76 -27.43
CA ALA A 458 -56.67 -9.16 -26.99
C ALA A 458 -57.25 -10.19 -27.99
N PRO A 459 -57.11 -11.54 -27.80
CA PRO A 459 -57.85 -12.20 -26.70
C PRO A 459 -57.13 -13.34 -25.95
N ALA A 460 -57.79 -13.71 -24.86
CA ALA A 460 -57.45 -14.70 -23.88
C ALA A 460 -57.41 -16.18 -24.35
N ALA A 461 -56.64 -17.01 -23.65
CA ALA A 461 -56.97 -18.38 -23.25
C ALA A 461 -55.97 -18.96 -22.22
N GLU A 462 -56.50 -19.25 -21.07
CA GLU A 462 -56.41 -20.46 -20.22
C GLU A 462 -55.11 -21.26 -20.10
N GLY A 463 -54.59 -21.34 -18.90
CA GLY A 463 -54.44 -22.56 -18.08
C GLY A 463 -53.24 -23.44 -18.37
N GLU A 464 -52.28 -23.55 -17.45
CA GLU A 464 -51.98 -24.85 -16.78
C GLU A 464 -50.75 -24.78 -15.88
N GLU A 465 -50.80 -25.63 -14.90
CA GLU A 465 -49.98 -25.82 -13.72
C GLU A 465 -48.46 -25.94 -13.91
N ALA A 466 -47.74 -25.55 -12.85
CA ALA A 466 -46.33 -25.83 -12.64
C ALA A 466 -46.06 -27.27 -12.16
N PRO A 467 -44.96 -27.91 -12.50
CA PRO A 467 -44.43 -28.97 -11.65
C PRO A 467 -43.04 -28.65 -11.06
N ALA A 468 -42.87 -29.15 -9.84
CA ALA A 468 -41.76 -29.02 -8.91
C ALA A 468 -40.41 -29.60 -9.41
N PRO A 469 -39.26 -29.19 -8.82
CA PRO A 469 -37.92 -29.59 -9.27
C PRO A 469 -37.50 -30.98 -8.77
N LYS A 470 -36.99 -31.80 -9.66
CA LYS A 470 -36.42 -33.14 -9.39
C LYS A 470 -34.98 -33.02 -8.84
N LYS A 471 -34.73 -33.76 -7.77
CA LYS A 471 -33.46 -34.05 -7.11
C LYS A 471 -32.45 -34.69 -8.09
N ARG A 472 -31.22 -34.19 -8.11
CA ARG A 472 -30.11 -34.73 -8.89
C ARG A 472 -29.24 -35.65 -8.03
N ALA A 473 -29.06 -36.86 -8.50
CA ALA A 473 -28.34 -37.95 -7.85
C ALA A 473 -26.82 -37.75 -7.83
N THR A 474 -26.23 -38.17 -6.75
CA THR A 474 -24.77 -38.28 -6.49
C THR A 474 -24.12 -39.33 -7.33
N ARG A 475 -23.05 -38.97 -8.03
CA ARG A 475 -22.19 -39.92 -8.80
C ARG A 475 -20.91 -40.22 -8.01
N LYS A 476 -20.76 -41.45 -7.58
CA LYS A 476 -19.59 -42.03 -6.91
C LYS A 476 -18.34 -41.93 -7.81
N LYS A 477 -17.23 -41.43 -7.26
CA LYS A 477 -15.90 -41.50 -7.84
C LYS A 477 -15.26 -42.84 -7.47
N LYS A 478 -14.76 -43.52 -8.48
CA LYS A 478 -14.03 -44.80 -8.41
C LYS A 478 -12.55 -44.44 -8.14
N THR A 479 -11.98 -44.99 -7.10
CA THR A 479 -10.56 -44.99 -6.79
C THR A 479 -9.85 -45.98 -7.68
N GLU A 480 -8.81 -45.55 -8.38
CA GLU A 480 -7.78 -46.45 -8.97
C GLU A 480 -6.51 -46.29 -8.12
N GLU A 481 -6.07 -47.41 -7.59
CA GLU A 481 -4.78 -47.64 -6.96
C GLU A 481 -3.68 -47.58 -8.02
N ILE A 482 -2.58 -46.89 -7.73
CA ILE A 482 -1.33 -46.97 -8.47
C ILE A 482 -0.25 -47.46 -7.51
N ASP A 483 0.32 -48.59 -7.87
CA ASP A 483 1.39 -49.37 -7.23
C ASP A 483 2.75 -48.64 -7.38
N PRO A 484 3.59 -48.54 -6.32
CA PRO A 484 4.92 -47.98 -6.40
C PRO A 484 5.98 -49.05 -6.49
N SER A 485 6.48 -49.32 -7.69
CA SER A 485 7.83 -49.90 -7.85
C SER A 485 8.28 -49.68 -9.28
N VAL A 486 9.43 -49.08 -9.44
CA VAL A 486 10.60 -49.41 -10.28
C VAL A 486 11.37 -48.14 -10.64
N ASP A 487 12.64 -48.14 -10.18
CA ASP A 487 13.88 -47.44 -10.55
C ASP A 487 13.93 -45.92 -10.41
#